data_8582f6dbf0fafdca40f5953da834eb53
#
_entry.id   8582f6dbf0fafdca40f5953da834eb53
#
_cell.length_a   1.000
_cell.length_b   1.000
_cell.length_c   1.000
_cell.angle_alpha   90.00
_cell.angle_beta   90.00
_cell.angle_gamma   90.00
#
_symmetry.space_group_name_H-M   'P 1'
#
loop_
_entity.id
_entity.type
_entity.pdbx_description
1 polymer ?
#
loop_
_entity_poly.entity_id
_entity_poly.type
_entity_poly.pdbx_seq_one_letter_code
_entity_poly.pdbx_strand_id
1 'polypeptide(L)'
;MLNRQQIQSYADHGYLVIEKLFDSEQVNRSLAAIDELLDPNNPDKPYEYEPQDGETVRRIWSPTQKHAAFKEMAADPHLLDCIEALIGENVLFHYSKLNMKGPKVGSVVEWHQDFSYYPHTNTDLVTALIFLDDASVTNGCLRVVPGSHRRGLVSHEVDGFFRGKAQGTDESLAVDIEVPAGSVLFLHCLTLHASACNTSQLPRRTFLPAYRAADAFPIYFGSHAAHNESGIQLLRGRRAKIARVDAGAYLLPIAEREFGSLYEVQEGSHLRKALASMETAGYAVTEPTAS
;
A
#
# COMPACT_ATOMS: atom_id res chain seq x y z
N MET A 1 -11.34 21.35 -1.83
CA MET A 1 -11.23 21.12 -0.36
C MET A 1 -12.34 20.19 0.11
N LEU A 2 -12.02 19.24 1.02
CA LEU A 2 -13.01 18.36 1.63
C LEU A 2 -14.00 19.16 2.51
N ASN A 3 -15.27 18.78 2.49
CA ASN A 3 -16.25 19.32 3.40
C ASN A 3 -16.25 18.59 4.76
N ARG A 4 -16.93 19.15 5.76
CA ARG A 4 -16.96 18.58 7.13
C ARG A 4 -17.49 17.13 7.17
N GLN A 5 -18.47 16.81 6.32
CA GLN A 5 -19.06 15.46 6.28
C GLN A 5 -18.06 14.45 5.72
N GLN A 6 -17.28 14.83 4.71
CA GLN A 6 -16.22 13.98 4.15
C GLN A 6 -15.10 13.71 5.16
N ILE A 7 -14.65 14.76 5.87
CA ILE A 7 -13.64 14.62 6.94
C ILE A 7 -14.16 13.70 8.06
N GLN A 8 -15.43 13.90 8.48
CA GLN A 8 -16.05 13.04 9.48
C GLN A 8 -16.18 11.58 8.99
N SER A 9 -16.57 11.38 7.73
CA SER A 9 -16.64 10.05 7.12
C SER A 9 -15.29 9.34 7.14
N TYR A 10 -14.20 10.05 6.79
CA TYR A 10 -12.85 9.49 6.91
C TYR A 10 -12.51 9.12 8.36
N ALA A 11 -12.79 10.00 9.31
CA ALA A 11 -12.54 9.75 10.73
C ALA A 11 -13.39 8.58 11.27
N ASP A 12 -14.56 8.34 10.70
CA ASP A 12 -15.46 7.26 11.12
C ASP A 12 -15.11 5.91 10.48
N HIS A 13 -14.73 5.90 9.21
CA HIS A 13 -14.55 4.68 8.43
C HIS A 13 -13.08 4.32 8.20
N GLY A 14 -12.14 5.27 8.35
CA GLY A 14 -10.72 5.07 8.05
C GLY A 14 -10.39 5.12 6.55
N TYR A 15 -11.34 5.51 5.74
CA TYR A 15 -11.13 5.75 4.31
C TYR A 15 -12.14 6.77 3.77
N LEU A 16 -11.78 7.39 2.63
CA LEU A 16 -12.65 8.31 1.89
C LEU A 16 -12.38 8.17 0.41
N VAL A 17 -13.43 8.06 -0.39
CA VAL A 17 -13.34 8.08 -1.86
C VAL A 17 -13.75 9.46 -2.38
N ILE A 18 -12.94 10.02 -3.27
CA ILE A 18 -13.29 11.18 -4.10
C ILE A 18 -13.21 10.75 -5.56
N GLU A 19 -14.35 10.64 -6.19
CA GLU A 19 -14.41 10.26 -7.61
C GLU A 19 -13.87 11.39 -8.50
N LYS A 20 -13.09 11.00 -9.52
CA LYS A 20 -12.58 11.89 -10.57
C LYS A 20 -11.89 13.15 -10.05
N LEU A 21 -11.09 13.00 -9.00
CA LEU A 21 -10.23 14.08 -8.52
C LEU A 21 -9.21 14.49 -9.59
N PHE A 22 -8.74 13.52 -10.37
CA PHE A 22 -7.88 13.71 -11.54
C PHE A 22 -8.69 13.54 -12.82
N ASP A 23 -8.45 14.40 -13.78
CA ASP A 23 -9.09 14.34 -15.09
C ASP A 23 -8.43 13.28 -16.01
N SER A 24 -9.04 13.04 -17.16
CA SER A 24 -8.55 12.05 -18.12
C SER A 24 -7.18 12.42 -18.72
N GLU A 25 -6.83 13.69 -18.82
CA GLU A 25 -5.53 14.12 -19.34
C GLU A 25 -4.41 13.77 -18.34
N GLN A 26 -4.65 14.05 -17.05
CA GLN A 26 -3.72 13.72 -15.97
C GLN A 26 -3.53 12.18 -15.86
N VAL A 27 -4.62 11.42 -15.94
CA VAL A 27 -4.58 9.95 -15.96
C VAL A 27 -3.79 9.44 -17.17
N ASN A 28 -4.08 9.93 -18.37
CA ASN A 28 -3.40 9.48 -19.60
C ASN A 28 -1.90 9.81 -19.58
N ARG A 29 -1.49 10.96 -19.04
CA ARG A 29 -0.07 11.29 -18.84
C ARG A 29 0.62 10.28 -17.91
N SER A 30 -0.06 9.85 -16.87
CA SER A 30 0.47 8.85 -15.94
C SER A 30 0.56 7.45 -16.57
N LEU A 31 -0.41 7.09 -17.41
CA LEU A 31 -0.38 5.84 -18.17
C LEU A 31 0.76 5.81 -19.18
N ALA A 32 0.98 6.91 -19.94
CA ALA A 32 2.12 7.06 -20.84
C ALA A 32 3.46 6.96 -20.09
N ALA A 33 3.54 7.56 -18.89
CA ALA A 33 4.73 7.44 -18.03
C ALA A 33 4.99 6.00 -17.58
N ILE A 34 3.95 5.19 -17.35
CA ILE A 34 4.13 3.75 -17.09
C ILE A 34 4.75 3.06 -18.31
N ASP A 35 4.24 3.33 -19.50
CA ASP A 35 4.74 2.72 -20.75
C ASP A 35 6.22 3.08 -20.97
N GLU A 36 6.63 4.33 -20.69
CA GLU A 36 8.03 4.76 -20.76
C GLU A 36 8.90 4.04 -19.71
N LEU A 37 8.40 3.88 -18.46
CA LEU A 37 9.12 3.15 -17.43
C LEU A 37 9.28 1.67 -17.76
N LEU A 38 8.32 1.07 -18.47
CA LEU A 38 8.32 -0.33 -18.86
C LEU A 38 9.07 -0.59 -20.18
N ASP A 39 9.60 0.44 -20.85
CA ASP A 39 10.39 0.27 -22.09
C ASP A 39 11.52 -0.75 -21.84
N PRO A 40 11.64 -1.80 -22.66
CA PRO A 40 12.70 -2.81 -22.55
C PRO A 40 14.12 -2.22 -22.56
N ASN A 41 14.31 -1.05 -23.17
CA ASN A 41 15.58 -0.33 -23.22
C ASN A 41 15.85 0.55 -21.99
N ASN A 42 14.89 0.71 -21.08
CA ASN A 42 15.10 1.44 -19.86
C ASN A 42 16.11 0.69 -18.98
N PRO A 43 17.26 1.29 -18.61
CA PRO A 43 18.28 0.62 -17.80
C PRO A 43 17.86 0.46 -16.34
N ASP A 44 16.92 1.28 -15.86
CA ASP A 44 16.41 1.21 -14.49
C ASP A 44 15.16 0.31 -14.45
N LYS A 45 15.34 -0.94 -14.04
CA LYS A 45 14.28 -1.96 -13.94
C LYS A 45 13.97 -2.35 -12.48
N PRO A 46 13.48 -1.43 -11.66
CA PRO A 46 13.16 -1.73 -10.25
C PRO A 46 11.74 -2.30 -10.14
N TYR A 47 11.48 -3.40 -10.83
CA TYR A 47 10.16 -4.02 -10.89
C TYR A 47 10.09 -5.24 -9.98
N GLU A 48 8.92 -5.43 -9.36
CA GLU A 48 8.49 -6.75 -8.94
C GLU A 48 7.61 -7.36 -10.03
N TYR A 49 7.86 -8.61 -10.34
CA TYR A 49 7.07 -9.37 -11.31
C TYR A 49 6.02 -10.22 -10.61
N GLU A 50 4.98 -10.58 -11.35
CA GLU A 50 4.00 -11.55 -10.87
C GLU A 50 4.67 -12.93 -10.79
N PRO A 51 4.52 -13.64 -9.66
CA PRO A 51 5.19 -14.93 -9.47
C PRO A 51 4.63 -16.04 -10.36
N GLN A 52 3.41 -15.87 -10.91
CA GLN A 52 2.78 -16.87 -11.76
C GLN A 52 3.46 -17.00 -13.12
N ASP A 53 3.97 -15.91 -13.68
CA ASP A 53 4.60 -15.92 -15.02
C ASP A 53 6.04 -15.39 -15.04
N GLY A 54 6.44 -14.65 -14.00
CA GLY A 54 7.78 -14.05 -13.92
C GLY A 54 8.03 -12.91 -14.91
N GLU A 55 7.03 -12.50 -15.68
CA GLU A 55 7.14 -11.53 -16.78
C GLU A 55 6.25 -10.30 -16.57
N THR A 56 5.04 -10.49 -16.07
CA THR A 56 4.09 -9.39 -15.82
C THR A 56 4.55 -8.55 -14.66
N VAL A 57 4.79 -7.25 -14.90
CA VAL A 57 5.18 -6.33 -13.83
C VAL A 57 3.99 -6.05 -12.93
N ARG A 58 4.13 -6.36 -11.63
CA ARG A 58 3.11 -6.12 -10.61
C ARG A 58 3.32 -4.84 -9.83
N ARG A 59 4.58 -4.38 -9.71
CA ARG A 59 4.92 -3.19 -8.91
C ARG A 59 6.14 -2.48 -9.44
N ILE A 60 6.06 -1.14 -9.40
CA ILE A 60 7.22 -0.26 -9.57
C ILE A 60 7.37 0.56 -8.28
N TRP A 61 8.57 0.48 -7.67
CA TRP A 61 8.89 1.25 -6.48
C TRP A 61 9.39 2.64 -6.84
N SER A 62 9.02 3.63 -6.00
CA SER A 62 9.47 5.02 -6.07
C SER A 62 9.26 5.66 -7.46
N PRO A 63 8.08 5.55 -8.10
CA PRO A 63 7.84 6.15 -9.40
C PRO A 63 8.03 7.67 -9.42
N THR A 64 7.83 8.37 -8.28
CA THR A 64 8.10 9.81 -8.14
C THR A 64 9.57 10.18 -8.33
N GLN A 65 10.49 9.24 -8.09
CA GLN A 65 11.93 9.43 -8.33
C GLN A 65 12.33 9.13 -9.77
N LYS A 66 11.47 8.44 -10.53
CA LYS A 66 11.75 7.88 -11.84
C LYS A 66 11.12 8.68 -12.98
N HIS A 67 9.96 9.29 -12.73
CA HIS A 67 9.24 10.02 -13.77
C HIS A 67 8.51 11.26 -13.22
N ALA A 68 8.62 12.39 -13.95
CA ALA A 68 8.07 13.69 -13.55
C ALA A 68 6.55 13.65 -13.36
N ALA A 69 5.81 12.91 -14.20
CA ALA A 69 4.35 12.82 -14.11
C ALA A 69 3.88 12.31 -12.73
N PHE A 70 4.56 11.34 -12.14
CA PHE A 70 4.23 10.83 -10.82
C PHE A 70 4.63 11.79 -9.70
N LYS A 71 5.74 12.51 -9.87
CA LYS A 71 6.16 13.56 -8.93
C LYS A 71 5.16 14.71 -8.91
N GLU A 72 4.71 15.16 -10.08
CA GLU A 72 3.71 16.22 -10.24
C GLU A 72 2.36 15.78 -9.67
N MET A 73 1.89 14.56 -10.00
CA MET A 73 0.64 14.01 -9.48
C MET A 73 0.65 13.88 -7.95
N ALA A 74 1.77 13.43 -7.36
CA ALA A 74 1.91 13.36 -5.89
C ALA A 74 1.95 14.72 -5.20
N ALA A 75 2.31 15.77 -5.92
CA ALA A 75 2.35 17.16 -5.42
C ALA A 75 1.18 18.02 -5.92
N ASP A 76 0.17 17.41 -6.53
CA ASP A 76 -1.00 18.13 -7.05
C ASP A 76 -1.69 18.94 -5.94
N PRO A 77 -1.97 20.24 -6.15
CA PRO A 77 -2.56 21.10 -5.12
C PRO A 77 -3.90 20.58 -4.58
N HIS A 78 -4.77 20.05 -5.44
CA HIS A 78 -6.09 19.53 -5.02
C HIS A 78 -5.97 18.27 -4.18
N LEU A 79 -5.02 17.39 -4.53
CA LEU A 79 -4.69 16.21 -3.74
C LEU A 79 -4.14 16.63 -2.37
N LEU A 80 -3.21 17.56 -2.33
CA LEU A 80 -2.60 18.05 -1.10
C LEU A 80 -3.60 18.80 -0.19
N ASP A 81 -4.57 19.52 -0.75
CA ASP A 81 -5.66 20.12 0.02
C ASP A 81 -6.51 19.06 0.73
N CYS A 82 -6.73 17.91 0.09
CA CYS A 82 -7.41 16.78 0.73
C CYS A 82 -6.54 16.17 1.84
N ILE A 83 -5.25 15.92 1.56
CA ILE A 83 -4.30 15.36 2.54
C ILE A 83 -4.20 16.25 3.78
N GLU A 84 -4.01 17.56 3.58
CA GLU A 84 -3.93 18.55 4.67
C GLU A 84 -5.19 18.53 5.56
N ALA A 85 -6.36 18.41 4.95
CA ALA A 85 -7.63 18.33 5.69
C ALA A 85 -7.75 17.04 6.54
N LEU A 86 -7.03 15.96 6.18
CA LEU A 86 -7.09 14.66 6.87
C LEU A 86 -6.03 14.49 7.95
N ILE A 87 -4.80 14.97 7.73
CA ILE A 87 -3.66 14.75 8.64
C ILE A 87 -3.02 16.02 9.18
N GLY A 88 -3.59 17.20 8.89
CA GLY A 88 -3.13 18.50 9.38
C GLY A 88 -2.23 19.26 8.41
N GLU A 89 -1.95 20.52 8.77
CA GLU A 89 -1.33 21.52 7.90
C GLU A 89 0.13 21.25 7.48
N ASN A 90 0.84 20.41 8.24
CA ASN A 90 2.27 20.15 8.04
C ASN A 90 2.45 18.76 7.42
N VAL A 91 2.54 18.69 6.09
CA VAL A 91 2.53 17.44 5.32
C VAL A 91 3.90 17.14 4.75
N LEU A 92 4.40 15.94 5.05
CA LEU A 92 5.58 15.36 4.41
C LEU A 92 5.15 14.26 3.42
N PHE A 93 5.77 14.24 2.26
CA PHE A 93 5.75 13.08 1.38
C PHE A 93 6.53 11.93 2.04
N HIS A 94 5.98 10.71 2.00
CA HIS A 94 6.59 9.57 2.67
C HIS A 94 7.26 8.63 1.66
N TYR A 95 6.50 7.99 0.80
CA TYR A 95 6.99 7.11 -0.26
C TYR A 95 5.94 6.97 -1.37
N SER A 96 6.32 6.29 -2.46
CA SER A 96 5.39 5.97 -3.53
C SER A 96 5.60 4.58 -4.13
N LYS A 97 4.54 4.02 -4.67
CA LYS A 97 4.56 2.79 -5.47
C LYS A 97 3.47 2.82 -6.54
N LEU A 98 3.71 2.11 -7.63
CA LEU A 98 2.68 1.71 -8.57
C LEU A 98 2.34 0.24 -8.31
N ASN A 99 1.08 -0.06 -8.09
CA ASN A 99 0.59 -1.43 -8.05
C ASN A 99 -0.19 -1.70 -9.34
N MET A 100 0.18 -2.77 -10.01
CA MET A 100 -0.40 -3.15 -11.29
C MET A 100 -0.90 -4.58 -11.23
N LYS A 101 -2.17 -4.78 -11.54
CA LYS A 101 -2.77 -6.11 -11.70
C LYS A 101 -2.96 -6.36 -13.19
N GLY A 102 -2.09 -7.16 -13.78
CA GLY A 102 -2.21 -7.59 -15.17
C GLY A 102 -3.49 -8.40 -15.40
N PRO A 103 -4.02 -8.40 -16.65
CA PRO A 103 -5.18 -9.21 -17.02
C PRO A 103 -4.94 -10.69 -16.68
N LYS A 104 -5.83 -11.32 -15.93
CA LYS A 104 -5.80 -12.76 -15.53
C LYS A 104 -4.60 -13.22 -14.68
N VAL A 105 -3.63 -12.36 -14.42
CA VAL A 105 -2.37 -12.72 -13.73
C VAL A 105 -2.23 -12.00 -12.39
N GLY A 106 -2.89 -10.85 -12.21
CA GLY A 106 -2.72 -10.01 -11.02
C GLY A 106 -2.98 -10.75 -9.71
N SER A 107 -1.95 -10.87 -8.86
CA SER A 107 -1.97 -11.60 -7.60
C SER A 107 -2.86 -10.97 -6.53
N VAL A 108 -3.28 -11.78 -5.58
CA VAL A 108 -3.92 -11.34 -4.34
C VAL A 108 -2.96 -10.46 -3.54
N VAL A 109 -3.50 -9.42 -2.91
CA VAL A 109 -2.85 -8.73 -1.79
C VAL A 109 -3.63 -9.11 -0.54
N GLU A 110 -2.95 -9.77 0.39
CA GLU A 110 -3.54 -10.27 1.63
C GLU A 110 -4.00 -9.11 2.52
N TRP A 111 -4.94 -9.39 3.43
CA TRP A 111 -5.41 -8.44 4.42
C TRP A 111 -4.25 -7.90 5.26
N HIS A 112 -4.11 -6.59 5.30
CA HIS A 112 -3.05 -5.93 6.06
C HIS A 112 -3.45 -4.51 6.45
N GLN A 113 -2.62 -3.93 7.30
CA GLN A 113 -2.61 -2.50 7.63
C GLN A 113 -1.25 -1.96 7.17
N ASP A 114 -1.25 -0.87 6.44
CA ASP A 114 -0.01 -0.25 5.95
C ASP A 114 0.96 0.09 7.07
N PHE A 115 0.44 0.56 8.22
CA PHE A 115 1.24 0.91 9.40
C PHE A 115 2.12 -0.24 9.90
N SER A 116 1.72 -1.49 9.66
CA SER A 116 2.51 -2.66 10.07
C SER A 116 3.88 -2.73 9.40
N TYR A 117 4.06 -2.12 8.24
CA TYR A 117 5.34 -2.10 7.50
C TYR A 117 6.21 -0.89 7.86
N TYR A 118 5.62 0.17 8.37
CA TYR A 118 6.31 1.40 8.69
C TYR A 118 5.73 2.07 9.94
N PRO A 119 5.85 1.43 11.11
CA PRO A 119 5.36 2.03 12.34
C PRO A 119 6.04 3.38 12.61
N HIS A 120 5.23 4.36 13.01
CA HIS A 120 5.65 5.73 13.31
C HIS A 120 5.23 6.10 14.74
N THR A 121 5.69 7.24 15.20
CA THR A 121 5.35 7.77 16.55
C THR A 121 3.88 8.12 16.72
N ASN A 122 3.15 8.35 15.62
CA ASN A 122 1.70 8.52 15.61
C ASN A 122 1.11 7.98 14.30
N THR A 123 -0.20 7.98 14.18
CA THR A 123 -0.94 7.36 13.07
C THR A 123 -1.50 8.34 12.05
N ASP A 124 -1.07 9.61 12.06
CA ASP A 124 -1.45 10.59 11.04
C ASP A 124 -0.64 10.37 9.75
N LEU A 125 -0.91 9.22 9.15
CA LEU A 125 -0.40 8.79 7.87
C LEU A 125 -1.56 8.39 6.97
N VAL A 126 -1.51 8.81 5.72
CA VAL A 126 -2.52 8.52 4.71
C VAL A 126 -1.87 8.09 3.41
N THR A 127 -2.37 7.01 2.82
CA THR A 127 -2.03 6.61 1.45
C THR A 127 -3.15 7.08 0.52
N ALA A 128 -2.81 7.82 -0.54
CA ALA A 128 -3.74 8.14 -1.60
C ALA A 128 -3.62 7.10 -2.72
N LEU A 129 -4.64 6.27 -2.89
CA LEU A 129 -4.70 5.31 -4.00
C LEU A 129 -5.38 6.00 -5.19
N ILE A 130 -4.59 6.40 -6.18
CA ILE A 130 -5.04 7.08 -7.40
C ILE A 130 -5.26 6.02 -8.47
N PHE A 131 -6.50 5.79 -8.85
CA PHE A 131 -6.86 4.77 -9.83
C PHE A 131 -6.63 5.29 -11.24
N LEU A 132 -5.73 4.65 -11.98
CA LEU A 132 -5.41 5.00 -13.38
C LEU A 132 -6.29 4.22 -14.38
N ASP A 133 -6.93 3.14 -13.93
CA ASP A 133 -7.93 2.37 -14.65
C ASP A 133 -9.20 2.31 -13.80
N ASP A 134 -10.33 2.01 -14.41
CA ASP A 134 -11.56 1.68 -13.69
C ASP A 134 -11.31 0.47 -12.78
N ALA A 135 -11.71 0.55 -11.53
CA ALA A 135 -11.61 -0.54 -10.58
C ALA A 135 -12.96 -1.22 -10.39
N SER A 136 -12.96 -2.54 -10.47
CA SER A 136 -14.14 -3.39 -10.28
C SER A 136 -13.78 -4.66 -9.50
N VAL A 137 -14.78 -5.36 -9.00
CA VAL A 137 -14.58 -6.65 -8.34
C VAL A 137 -13.83 -7.62 -9.25
N THR A 138 -14.15 -7.66 -10.55
CA THR A 138 -13.56 -8.61 -11.49
C THR A 138 -12.08 -8.35 -11.80
N ASN A 139 -11.62 -7.08 -11.75
CA ASN A 139 -10.20 -6.75 -11.95
C ASN A 139 -9.43 -6.56 -10.62
N GLY A 140 -10.03 -6.99 -9.51
CA GLY A 140 -9.41 -7.00 -8.20
C GLY A 140 -9.35 -5.62 -7.55
N CYS A 141 -10.47 -4.91 -7.47
CA CYS A 141 -10.58 -3.66 -6.74
C CYS A 141 -10.12 -3.80 -5.28
N LEU A 142 -9.85 -2.68 -4.62
CA LEU A 142 -9.52 -2.70 -3.20
C LEU A 142 -10.75 -3.10 -2.39
N ARG A 143 -10.52 -3.89 -1.33
CA ARG A 143 -11.49 -4.22 -0.29
C ARG A 143 -11.03 -3.61 1.02
N VAL A 144 -11.91 -2.96 1.75
CA VAL A 144 -11.61 -2.34 3.04
C VAL A 144 -12.58 -2.80 4.11
N VAL A 145 -12.14 -2.85 5.37
CA VAL A 145 -13.04 -3.07 6.52
C VAL A 145 -13.29 -1.70 7.16
N PRO A 146 -14.48 -1.09 6.98
CA PRO A 146 -14.80 0.23 7.52
C PRO A 146 -14.66 0.26 9.04
N GLY A 147 -14.07 1.34 9.58
CA GLY A 147 -13.89 1.54 11.02
C GLY A 147 -12.80 0.67 11.67
N SER A 148 -12.13 -0.21 10.92
CA SER A 148 -11.09 -1.10 11.45
C SER A 148 -9.88 -0.36 12.03
N HIS A 149 -9.56 0.82 11.53
CA HIS A 149 -8.46 1.67 12.03
C HIS A 149 -8.63 2.04 13.51
N ARG A 150 -9.87 2.10 14.03
CA ARG A 150 -10.16 2.39 15.43
C ARG A 150 -9.79 1.27 16.40
N ARG A 151 -9.53 0.06 15.87
CA ARG A 151 -9.08 -1.09 16.66
C ARG A 151 -7.58 -1.08 16.93
N GLY A 152 -6.85 -0.09 16.38
CA GLY A 152 -5.40 -0.03 16.41
C GLY A 152 -4.73 -1.05 15.47
N LEU A 153 -3.43 -1.27 15.70
CA LEU A 153 -2.66 -2.23 14.94
C LEU A 153 -2.96 -3.66 15.42
N VAL A 154 -3.45 -4.50 14.52
CA VAL A 154 -3.62 -5.94 14.77
C VAL A 154 -2.33 -6.69 14.47
N SER A 155 -2.21 -7.92 14.96
CA SER A 155 -1.03 -8.75 14.67
C SER A 155 -0.93 -9.08 13.18
N HIS A 156 0.28 -8.93 12.64
CA HIS A 156 0.67 -9.34 11.29
C HIS A 156 1.74 -10.44 11.35
N GLU A 157 1.80 -11.14 12.47
CA GLU A 157 2.76 -12.19 12.74
C GLU A 157 2.13 -13.58 12.61
N VAL A 158 2.94 -14.53 12.15
CA VAL A 158 2.68 -15.97 12.22
C VAL A 158 3.92 -16.59 12.81
N ASP A 159 3.73 -17.46 13.83
CA ASP A 159 4.82 -18.13 14.54
C ASP A 159 5.88 -17.18 15.13
N GLY A 160 5.42 -15.97 15.59
CA GLY A 160 6.27 -14.96 16.20
C GLY A 160 7.08 -14.11 15.22
N PHE A 161 6.83 -14.24 13.92
CA PHE A 161 7.52 -13.46 12.88
C PHE A 161 6.54 -12.68 12.02
N PHE A 162 6.94 -11.48 11.60
CA PHE A 162 6.19 -10.66 10.68
C PHE A 162 6.00 -11.35 9.33
N ARG A 163 4.74 -11.40 8.85
CA ARG A 163 4.37 -11.97 7.55
C ARG A 163 3.56 -11.01 6.68
N GLY A 164 3.35 -9.77 7.14
CA GLY A 164 2.59 -8.76 6.39
C GLY A 164 1.14 -9.15 6.11
N LYS A 165 0.57 -10.05 6.91
CA LYS A 165 -0.81 -10.52 6.80
C LYS A 165 -1.50 -10.37 8.15
N ALA A 166 -2.56 -9.56 8.19
CA ALA A 166 -3.35 -9.35 9.39
C ALA A 166 -4.05 -10.64 9.84
N GLN A 167 -4.00 -10.91 11.14
CA GLN A 167 -4.67 -12.06 11.74
C GLN A 167 -6.09 -11.70 12.20
N GLY A 168 -7.02 -12.63 12.05
CA GLY A 168 -8.38 -12.49 12.58
C GLY A 168 -9.27 -11.45 11.89
N THR A 169 -8.99 -11.13 10.61
CA THR A 169 -9.84 -10.22 9.84
C THR A 169 -11.18 -10.88 9.53
N ASP A 170 -12.27 -10.21 9.90
CA ASP A 170 -13.62 -10.60 9.51
C ASP A 170 -13.93 -10.04 8.12
N GLU A 171 -13.78 -10.88 7.10
CA GLU A 171 -14.00 -10.51 5.71
C GLU A 171 -15.46 -10.21 5.36
N SER A 172 -16.41 -10.66 6.18
CA SER A 172 -17.84 -10.38 5.95
C SER A 172 -18.20 -8.91 6.13
N LEU A 173 -17.35 -8.15 6.81
CA LEU A 173 -17.49 -6.71 7.03
C LEU A 173 -16.84 -5.87 5.91
N ALA A 174 -16.19 -6.53 4.95
CA ALA A 174 -15.45 -5.83 3.90
C ALA A 174 -16.38 -5.20 2.87
N VAL A 175 -15.97 -4.03 2.37
CA VAL A 175 -16.62 -3.31 1.29
C VAL A 175 -15.69 -3.26 0.08
N ASP A 176 -16.20 -3.57 -1.09
CA ASP A 176 -15.49 -3.47 -2.35
C ASP A 176 -15.50 -2.01 -2.85
N ILE A 177 -14.35 -1.50 -3.24
CA ILE A 177 -14.17 -0.12 -3.71
C ILE A 177 -14.13 -0.13 -5.25
N GLU A 178 -15.31 -0.09 -5.86
CA GLU A 178 -15.45 0.06 -7.30
C GLU A 178 -15.55 1.53 -7.67
N VAL A 179 -14.62 2.01 -8.51
CA VAL A 179 -14.51 3.43 -8.86
C VAL A 179 -14.01 3.62 -10.28
N PRO A 180 -14.39 4.71 -10.97
CA PRO A 180 -13.83 5.05 -12.28
C PRO A 180 -12.38 5.57 -12.15
N ALA A 181 -11.65 5.50 -13.27
CA ALA A 181 -10.32 6.09 -13.41
C ALA A 181 -10.33 7.58 -13.04
N GLY A 182 -9.23 8.08 -12.47
CA GLY A 182 -9.09 9.43 -11.92
C GLY A 182 -9.61 9.59 -10.49
N SER A 183 -10.29 8.58 -9.93
CA SER A 183 -10.73 8.59 -8.53
C SER A 183 -9.56 8.38 -7.58
N VAL A 184 -9.71 8.90 -6.36
CA VAL A 184 -8.73 8.74 -5.27
C VAL A 184 -9.41 8.16 -4.05
N LEU A 185 -8.84 7.09 -3.53
CA LEU A 185 -9.17 6.58 -2.21
C LEU A 185 -8.09 7.03 -1.23
N PHE A 186 -8.47 7.83 -0.26
CA PHE A 186 -7.64 8.18 0.90
C PHE A 186 -7.80 7.09 1.96
N LEU A 187 -6.71 6.44 2.32
CA LEU A 187 -6.70 5.29 3.22
C LEU A 187 -5.86 5.60 4.45
N HIS A 188 -6.45 5.51 5.63
CA HIS A 188 -5.76 5.61 6.90
C HIS A 188 -4.82 4.42 7.11
N CYS A 189 -3.62 4.64 7.60
CA CYS A 189 -2.57 3.62 7.73
C CYS A 189 -2.97 2.37 8.55
N LEU A 190 -3.94 2.50 9.45
CA LEU A 190 -4.49 1.40 10.26
C LEU A 190 -5.77 0.77 9.67
N THR A 191 -6.25 1.17 8.50
CA THR A 191 -7.42 0.54 7.90
C THR A 191 -7.04 -0.82 7.31
N LEU A 192 -7.73 -1.88 7.76
CA LEU A 192 -7.59 -3.22 7.19
C LEU A 192 -8.07 -3.23 5.75
N HIS A 193 -7.20 -3.65 4.85
CA HIS A 193 -7.50 -3.70 3.42
C HIS A 193 -6.80 -4.85 2.70
N ALA A 194 -7.36 -5.23 1.57
CA ALA A 194 -6.89 -6.33 0.73
C ALA A 194 -7.29 -6.10 -0.73
N SER A 195 -6.87 -6.95 -1.64
CA SER A 195 -7.43 -7.01 -2.99
C SER A 195 -7.36 -8.42 -3.56
N ALA A 196 -8.43 -8.87 -4.21
CA ALA A 196 -8.48 -10.16 -4.89
C ALA A 196 -7.58 -10.18 -6.14
N CYS A 197 -7.40 -11.34 -6.73
CA CYS A 197 -6.75 -11.47 -8.03
C CYS A 197 -7.55 -10.77 -9.14
N ASN A 198 -6.86 -10.42 -10.23
CA ASN A 198 -7.53 -9.92 -11.43
C ASN A 198 -7.94 -11.10 -12.33
N THR A 199 -9.23 -11.35 -12.43
CA THR A 199 -9.82 -12.39 -13.30
C THR A 199 -10.30 -11.86 -14.65
N SER A 200 -10.25 -10.53 -14.83
CA SER A 200 -10.73 -9.84 -16.03
C SER A 200 -9.70 -9.82 -17.17
N GLN A 201 -10.11 -9.31 -18.32
CA GLN A 201 -9.24 -9.05 -19.46
C GLN A 201 -8.58 -7.65 -19.43
N LEU A 202 -8.92 -6.82 -18.44
CA LEU A 202 -8.45 -5.45 -18.33
C LEU A 202 -7.44 -5.30 -17.18
N PRO A 203 -6.38 -4.50 -17.34
CA PRO A 203 -5.47 -4.20 -16.24
C PRO A 203 -6.15 -3.35 -15.17
N ARG A 204 -5.55 -3.33 -13.97
CA ARG A 204 -5.88 -2.36 -12.93
C ARG A 204 -4.61 -1.78 -12.35
N ARG A 205 -4.25 -0.57 -12.82
CA ARG A 205 -3.07 0.18 -12.41
C ARG A 205 -3.47 1.25 -11.39
N THR A 206 -2.73 1.34 -10.33
CA THR A 206 -3.00 2.29 -9.24
C THR A 206 -1.68 2.92 -8.81
N PHE A 207 -1.62 4.25 -8.77
CA PHE A 207 -0.51 5.00 -8.19
C PHE A 207 -0.79 5.30 -6.72
N LEU A 208 0.15 4.99 -5.85
CA LEU A 208 0.01 5.08 -4.40
C LEU A 208 1.09 5.97 -3.79
N PRO A 209 0.95 7.30 -3.81
CA PRO A 209 1.73 8.19 -2.97
C PRO A 209 1.23 8.13 -1.53
N ALA A 210 2.15 8.04 -0.57
CA ALA A 210 1.86 8.06 0.86
C ALA A 210 2.38 9.34 1.49
N TYR A 211 1.64 9.84 2.48
CA TYR A 211 1.91 11.09 3.17
C TYR A 211 1.84 10.87 4.68
N ARG A 212 2.54 11.72 5.42
CA ARG A 212 2.51 11.74 6.88
C ARG A 212 2.51 13.16 7.43
N ALA A 213 1.96 13.32 8.61
CA ALA A 213 2.14 14.56 9.37
C ALA A 213 3.64 14.79 9.65
N ALA A 214 4.06 16.06 9.68
CA ALA A 214 5.48 16.39 9.87
C ALA A 214 6.00 15.95 11.26
N ASP A 215 5.11 15.75 12.24
CA ASP A 215 5.43 15.29 13.60
C ASP A 215 5.31 13.78 13.80
N ALA A 216 5.00 13.02 12.73
CA ALA A 216 5.05 11.57 12.69
C ALA A 216 6.45 11.09 12.24
N PHE A 217 7.19 10.45 13.14
CA PHE A 217 8.55 9.97 12.86
C PHE A 217 8.59 8.44 12.83
N PRO A 218 9.34 7.84 11.89
CA PRO A 218 9.50 6.39 11.84
C PRO A 218 10.22 5.87 13.09
N ILE A 219 9.74 4.74 13.62
CA ILE A 219 10.34 4.06 14.78
C ILE A 219 10.98 2.72 14.42
N TYR A 220 10.91 2.31 13.15
CA TYR A 220 11.52 1.09 12.64
C TYR A 220 12.20 1.34 11.29
N PHE A 221 13.42 0.83 11.11
CA PHE A 221 14.27 1.02 9.93
C PHE A 221 14.77 -0.31 9.34
N GLY A 222 14.06 -1.40 9.59
CA GLY A 222 14.42 -2.71 9.06
C GLY A 222 14.14 -2.89 7.58
N SER A 223 14.47 -4.07 7.05
CA SER A 223 14.50 -4.39 5.62
C SER A 223 13.18 -4.23 4.87
N HIS A 224 12.04 -4.29 5.57
CA HIS A 224 10.71 -4.15 4.96
C HIS A 224 10.05 -2.80 5.24
N ALA A 225 10.79 -1.87 5.81
CA ALA A 225 10.26 -0.55 6.13
C ALA A 225 10.13 0.31 4.86
N ALA A 226 8.90 0.70 4.52
CA ALA A 226 8.61 1.47 3.31
C ALA A 226 9.11 2.94 3.33
N HIS A 227 9.82 3.37 4.38
CA HIS A 227 10.35 4.74 4.50
C HIS A 227 11.73 4.93 3.83
N ASN A 228 12.21 3.95 3.07
CA ASN A 228 13.54 4.01 2.43
C ASN A 228 13.56 4.84 1.13
N GLU A 229 12.45 5.46 0.73
CA GLU A 229 12.46 6.34 -0.43
C GLU A 229 13.28 7.61 -0.12
N SER A 230 14.32 7.87 -0.91
CA SER A 230 15.17 9.03 -0.74
C SER A 230 14.40 10.32 -1.04
N GLY A 231 14.72 11.40 -0.32
CA GLY A 231 14.18 12.73 -0.64
C GLY A 231 12.80 12.99 -0.06
N ILE A 232 12.53 12.57 1.19
CA ILE A 232 11.33 13.00 1.93
C ILE A 232 11.21 14.51 1.86
N GLN A 233 10.15 14.99 1.20
CA GLN A 233 9.94 16.41 0.95
C GLN A 233 8.81 16.94 1.81
N LEU A 234 9.01 18.16 2.32
CA LEU A 234 7.94 18.94 2.92
C LEU A 234 7.08 19.51 1.79
N LEU A 235 5.82 19.10 1.72
CA LEU A 235 4.87 19.51 0.68
C LEU A 235 3.94 20.63 1.13
N ARG A 236 3.65 20.70 2.43
CA ARG A 236 2.84 21.75 3.06
C ARG A 236 3.42 22.13 4.42
N GLY A 237 3.20 23.37 4.85
CA GLY A 237 3.48 23.83 6.21
C GLY A 237 4.96 23.88 6.58
N ARG A 238 5.32 23.33 7.75
CA ARG A 238 6.65 23.42 8.35
C ARG A 238 7.14 22.05 8.82
N ARG A 239 8.45 21.85 8.83
CA ARG A 239 9.05 20.68 9.48
C ARG A 239 8.82 20.75 10.99
N ALA A 240 8.40 19.66 11.60
CA ALA A 240 8.23 19.56 13.04
C ALA A 240 9.60 19.57 13.74
N LYS A 241 9.64 20.21 14.91
CA LYS A 241 10.77 20.16 15.86
C LYS A 241 10.49 19.24 17.04
N ILE A 242 9.26 18.74 17.15
CA ILE A 242 8.76 17.88 18.22
C ILE A 242 8.05 16.70 17.57
N ALA A 243 8.35 15.48 18.02
CA ALA A 243 7.58 14.31 17.65
C ALA A 243 6.31 14.24 18.51
N ARG A 244 5.16 14.03 17.92
CA ARG A 244 3.96 13.63 18.64
C ARG A 244 3.98 12.10 18.75
N VAL A 245 3.78 11.60 19.98
CA VAL A 245 3.82 10.16 20.26
C VAL A 245 2.46 9.74 20.78
N ASP A 246 1.80 8.83 20.07
CA ASP A 246 0.57 8.20 20.54
C ASP A 246 0.89 7.24 21.70
N ALA A 247 0.02 7.19 22.69
CA ALA A 247 0.19 6.27 23.79
C ALA A 247 0.00 4.82 23.32
N GLY A 248 0.96 3.95 23.60
CA GLY A 248 0.84 2.53 23.29
C GLY A 248 2.17 1.86 22.93
N ALA A 249 2.05 0.58 22.57
CA ALA A 249 3.14 -0.24 22.06
C ALA A 249 2.76 -0.77 20.67
N TYR A 250 3.69 -0.76 19.75
CA TYR A 250 3.49 -1.30 18.41
C TYR A 250 4.38 -2.52 18.17
N LEU A 251 3.82 -3.57 17.56
CA LEU A 251 4.61 -4.69 17.06
C LEU A 251 5.51 -4.20 15.92
N LEU A 252 6.81 -4.49 16.04
CA LEU A 252 7.76 -4.18 14.97
C LEU A 252 7.70 -5.29 13.90
N PRO A 253 7.88 -4.96 12.61
CA PRO A 253 7.81 -5.94 11.53
C PRO A 253 9.11 -6.75 11.43
N ILE A 254 9.38 -7.56 12.45
CA ILE A 254 10.58 -8.40 12.49
C ILE A 254 10.31 -9.67 11.71
N ALA A 255 10.90 -9.78 10.53
CA ALA A 255 10.82 -10.97 9.70
C ALA A 255 11.81 -12.05 10.18
N GLU A 256 11.52 -13.31 9.89
CA GLU A 256 12.39 -14.44 10.21
C GLU A 256 13.72 -14.40 9.44
N ARG A 257 13.65 -13.89 8.21
CA ARG A 257 14.80 -13.73 7.30
C ARG A 257 14.55 -12.54 6.38
N GLU A 258 15.56 -12.13 5.63
CA GLU A 258 15.37 -11.17 4.55
C GLU A 258 14.54 -11.78 3.40
N PHE A 259 13.66 -10.99 2.83
CA PHE A 259 12.82 -11.35 1.69
C PHE A 259 13.00 -10.33 0.57
N GLY A 260 13.02 -10.80 -0.67
CA GLY A 260 13.16 -9.95 -1.85
C GLY A 260 11.89 -9.20 -2.23
N SER A 261 10.71 -9.69 -1.81
CA SER A 261 9.43 -9.08 -2.14
C SER A 261 8.39 -9.25 -1.03
N LEU A 262 7.36 -8.41 -1.04
CA LEU A 262 6.19 -8.56 -0.14
C LEU A 262 5.51 -9.91 -0.32
N TYR A 263 5.48 -10.42 -1.54
CA TYR A 263 4.89 -11.71 -1.86
C TYR A 263 5.59 -12.85 -1.11
N GLU A 264 6.92 -12.88 -1.12
CA GLU A 264 7.70 -13.88 -0.37
C GLU A 264 7.44 -13.82 1.14
N VAL A 265 7.29 -12.60 1.69
CA VAL A 265 6.91 -12.42 3.11
C VAL A 265 5.56 -13.07 3.39
N GLN A 266 4.58 -12.83 2.55
CA GLN A 266 3.21 -13.33 2.73
C GLN A 266 3.09 -14.84 2.45
N GLU A 267 3.78 -15.36 1.45
CA GLU A 267 3.78 -16.78 1.11
C GLU A 267 4.53 -17.66 2.12
N GLY A 268 5.55 -17.15 2.75
CA GLY A 268 6.28 -17.90 3.78
C GLY A 268 5.37 -18.54 4.84
N SER A 269 4.21 -17.91 5.11
CA SER A 269 3.22 -18.47 6.03
C SER A 269 2.42 -19.66 5.48
N HIS A 270 2.19 -19.70 4.17
CA HIS A 270 1.45 -20.80 3.52
C HIS A 270 2.33 -22.06 3.38
N LEU A 271 3.60 -21.86 3.04
CA LEU A 271 4.57 -22.93 2.91
C LEU A 271 4.74 -23.67 4.26
N ARG A 272 4.90 -22.92 5.36
CA ARG A 272 5.02 -23.54 6.70
C ARG A 272 3.77 -24.31 7.13
N LYS A 273 2.57 -23.80 6.85
CA LYS A 273 1.33 -24.53 7.12
C LYS A 273 1.25 -25.83 6.32
N ALA A 274 1.66 -25.79 5.05
CA ALA A 274 1.72 -26.99 4.21
C ALA A 274 2.76 -27.98 4.72
N LEU A 275 3.97 -27.52 5.10
CA LEU A 275 5.03 -28.37 5.68
C LEU A 275 4.60 -28.98 7.01
N ALA A 276 4.02 -28.20 7.93
CA ALA A 276 3.52 -28.69 9.21
C ALA A 276 2.39 -29.71 9.04
N SER A 277 1.51 -29.54 8.04
CA SER A 277 0.46 -30.53 7.74
C SER A 277 1.03 -31.83 7.15
N MET A 278 2.12 -31.75 6.39
CA MET A 278 2.84 -32.91 5.87
C MET A 278 3.57 -33.68 6.98
N GLU A 279 4.23 -33.00 7.90
CA GLU A 279 4.86 -33.59 9.09
C GLU A 279 3.82 -34.30 9.97
N THR A 280 2.66 -33.67 10.19
CA THR A 280 1.55 -34.28 10.95
C THR A 280 0.97 -35.50 10.24
N ALA A 281 1.04 -35.54 8.91
CA ALA A 281 0.64 -36.66 8.08
C ALA A 281 1.75 -37.76 7.95
N GLY A 282 2.90 -37.61 8.61
CA GLY A 282 3.99 -38.58 8.65
C GLY A 282 4.94 -38.55 7.43
N TYR A 283 4.94 -37.48 6.67
CA TYR A 283 5.92 -37.27 5.59
C TYR A 283 7.19 -36.58 6.11
N ALA A 284 8.35 -37.14 5.72
CA ALA A 284 9.63 -36.49 6.01
C ALA A 284 9.74 -35.19 5.19
N VAL A 285 9.78 -34.05 5.87
CA VAL A 285 9.95 -32.74 5.25
C VAL A 285 11.43 -32.36 5.36
N THR A 286 12.11 -32.27 4.24
CA THR A 286 13.46 -31.68 4.19
C THR A 286 13.32 -30.18 3.91
N GLU A 287 13.85 -29.35 4.78
CA GLU A 287 13.93 -27.91 4.52
C GLU A 287 14.73 -27.67 3.22
N PRO A 288 14.28 -26.75 2.36
CA PRO A 288 15.06 -26.38 1.20
C PRO A 288 16.41 -25.78 1.69
N THR A 289 17.49 -26.43 1.32
CA THR A 289 18.84 -25.91 1.58
C THR A 289 18.98 -24.58 0.88
N ALA A 290 19.28 -23.51 1.64
CA ALA A 290 19.61 -22.21 1.12
C ALA A 290 20.81 -22.36 0.16
N SER A 291 20.62 -22.08 -1.11
CA SER A 291 21.66 -21.91 -2.13
C SER A 291 21.99 -20.45 -2.32
#